data_c3bf94bbd8a40ce233da208a07fa4514
#
_entry.id   c3bf94bbd8a40ce233da208a07fa4514
#
_cell.length_a   1.000
_cell.length_b   1.000
_cell.length_c   1.000
_cell.angle_alpha   90.00
_cell.angle_beta   90.00
_cell.angle_gamma   90.00
#
_symmetry.space_group_name_H-M   'P 1'
#
loop_
_entity.id
_entity.type
_entity.pdbx_description
1 polymer ?
#
loop_
_entity_poly.entity_id
_entity_poly.type
_entity_poly.pdbx_seq_one_letter_code
_entity_poly.pdbx_strand_id
1 'polypeptide(L)'
;MDRKQLLQKAENIRANPPAFFQVAGLHELDEVTTVEDHFIKEGKTDTIHFYIIRPASEKKPLPFVVNIHGGGMIRCRDILFARRLAYASDCAVVSIDYHLAPQYFYPYQIDETEILINHLLQNAAQYHLRQNYILSGQSSGGNIACAVTLRSIQKRQLQKPALLLLAYSWLDLHTDPNDKPDDCPDERKEQYRFYKDCYLCDVDDNIAEVSPALSPSSVFREFPETLMIEGGLDELREENLRLFMTLCDAGTTVQMQFFPESMHGFMVNQKADWKKAQKIIQQKVSEVFSEKM
;
A
#
# COMPACT_ATOMS: atom_id res chain seq x y z
N MET A 1 11.33 4.32 -23.58
CA MET A 1 10.83 3.12 -24.33
C MET A 1 9.50 3.48 -24.95
N ASP A 2 9.14 2.92 -26.11
CA ASP A 2 7.76 3.07 -26.62
C ASP A 2 6.78 2.18 -25.82
N ARG A 3 5.45 2.44 -25.96
CA ARG A 3 4.42 1.74 -25.18
C ARG A 3 4.42 0.22 -25.41
N LYS A 4 4.74 -0.24 -26.62
CA LYS A 4 4.79 -1.67 -26.95
C LYS A 4 5.95 -2.36 -26.23
N GLN A 5 7.11 -1.69 -26.16
CA GLN A 5 8.28 -2.19 -25.43
C GLN A 5 8.03 -2.22 -23.92
N LEU A 6 7.34 -1.20 -23.37
CA LEU A 6 6.94 -1.19 -21.96
C LEU A 6 6.01 -2.37 -21.63
N LEU A 7 4.98 -2.62 -22.45
CA LEU A 7 4.05 -3.73 -22.29
C LEU A 7 4.79 -5.08 -22.30
N GLN A 8 5.61 -5.32 -23.32
CA GLN A 8 6.35 -6.59 -23.44
C GLN A 8 7.30 -6.85 -22.27
N LYS A 9 8.02 -5.81 -21.82
CA LYS A 9 8.92 -5.92 -20.66
C LYS A 9 8.15 -6.18 -19.37
N ALA A 10 7.01 -5.52 -19.16
CA ALA A 10 6.15 -5.73 -18.00
C ALA A 10 5.58 -7.17 -17.97
N GLU A 11 5.13 -7.69 -19.09
CA GLU A 11 4.65 -9.08 -19.22
C GLU A 11 5.75 -10.09 -18.90
N ASN A 12 6.97 -9.86 -19.39
CA ASN A 12 8.12 -10.71 -19.08
C ASN A 12 8.46 -10.72 -17.57
N ILE A 13 8.37 -9.56 -16.91
CA ILE A 13 8.60 -9.44 -15.47
C ILE A 13 7.52 -10.20 -14.68
N ARG A 14 6.26 -10.15 -15.12
CA ARG A 14 5.15 -10.89 -14.48
C ARG A 14 5.26 -12.40 -14.66
N ALA A 15 5.67 -12.83 -15.84
CA ALA A 15 5.86 -14.25 -16.17
C ALA A 15 7.04 -14.90 -15.41
N ASN A 16 8.02 -14.09 -15.00
CA ASN A 16 9.25 -14.55 -14.33
C ASN A 16 9.43 -13.83 -12.98
N PRO A 17 8.57 -14.10 -11.97
CA PRO A 17 8.69 -13.48 -10.67
C PRO A 17 9.99 -13.93 -10.00
N PRO A 18 10.75 -13.01 -9.36
CA PRO A 18 11.95 -13.37 -8.60
C PRO A 18 11.65 -14.43 -7.53
N ALA A 19 12.63 -15.31 -7.26
CA ALA A 19 12.46 -16.42 -6.31
C ALA A 19 12.07 -16.00 -4.88
N PHE A 20 12.40 -14.78 -4.46
CA PHE A 20 12.02 -14.25 -3.14
C PHE A 20 10.51 -13.93 -3.02
N PHE A 21 9.73 -14.00 -4.11
CA PHE A 21 8.27 -13.94 -4.07
C PHE A 21 7.61 -15.28 -3.71
N GLN A 22 8.36 -16.38 -3.73
CA GLN A 22 7.89 -17.68 -3.28
C GLN A 22 8.09 -17.79 -1.76
N VAL A 23 7.15 -17.25 -0.99
CA VAL A 23 7.27 -17.22 0.47
C VAL A 23 6.65 -18.48 1.07
N ALA A 24 7.40 -19.13 1.96
CA ALA A 24 6.90 -20.25 2.76
C ALA A 24 5.88 -19.79 3.82
N GLY A 25 4.94 -20.63 4.21
CA GLY A 25 4.04 -20.38 5.33
C GLY A 25 2.58 -20.08 4.96
N LEU A 26 2.19 -20.24 3.68
CA LEU A 26 0.77 -20.11 3.29
C LEU A 26 -0.10 -21.18 3.96
N HIS A 27 0.37 -22.42 4.03
CA HIS A 27 -0.37 -23.55 4.61
C HIS A 27 -0.69 -23.38 6.11
N GLU A 28 0.19 -22.74 6.87
CA GLU A 28 -0.04 -22.48 8.30
C GLU A 28 -1.20 -21.50 8.54
N LEU A 29 -1.54 -20.69 7.55
CA LEU A 29 -2.64 -19.73 7.62
C LEU A 29 -3.97 -20.28 7.09
N ASP A 30 -3.98 -21.43 6.40
CA ASP A 30 -5.19 -22.01 5.80
C ASP A 30 -6.21 -22.45 6.87
N GLU A 31 -5.75 -22.89 8.02
CA GLU A 31 -6.60 -23.30 9.14
C GLU A 31 -7.11 -22.13 9.99
N VAL A 32 -6.42 -20.99 9.96
CA VAL A 32 -6.68 -19.85 10.87
C VAL A 32 -7.24 -18.62 10.19
N THR A 33 -7.30 -18.58 8.83
CA THR A 33 -7.91 -17.50 8.07
C THR A 33 -8.79 -18.03 6.95
N THR A 34 -9.90 -17.34 6.68
CA THR A 34 -10.69 -17.53 5.46
C THR A 34 -10.31 -16.47 4.42
N VAL A 35 -10.40 -16.83 3.14
CA VAL A 35 -10.17 -15.92 2.01
C VAL A 35 -11.38 -16.04 1.09
N GLU A 36 -12.01 -14.92 0.81
CA GLU A 36 -13.17 -14.83 -0.07
C GLU A 36 -12.81 -13.94 -1.27
N ASP A 37 -13.06 -14.43 -2.49
CA ASP A 37 -12.92 -13.66 -3.73
C ASP A 37 -14.16 -12.82 -3.98
N HIS A 38 -13.95 -11.54 -4.31
CA HIS A 38 -15.01 -10.60 -4.62
C HIS A 38 -14.70 -9.79 -5.89
N PHE A 39 -15.77 -9.44 -6.61
CA PHE A 39 -15.71 -8.65 -7.82
C PHE A 39 -16.81 -7.60 -7.79
N ILE A 40 -16.46 -6.34 -8.07
CA ILE A 40 -17.43 -5.26 -8.24
C ILE A 40 -17.19 -4.54 -9.57
N LYS A 41 -18.25 -4.01 -10.13
CA LYS A 41 -18.19 -3.14 -11.31
C LYS A 41 -18.96 -1.87 -11.02
N GLU A 42 -18.23 -0.81 -10.74
CA GLU A 42 -18.78 0.51 -10.45
C GLU A 42 -17.99 1.61 -11.16
N GLY A 43 -18.63 2.74 -11.38
CA GLY A 43 -17.99 3.87 -12.04
C GLY A 43 -17.60 3.59 -13.50
N LYS A 44 -16.42 4.09 -13.88
CA LYS A 44 -15.86 3.96 -15.24
C LYS A 44 -14.69 2.97 -15.32
N THR A 45 -14.37 2.31 -14.21
CA THR A 45 -13.30 1.30 -14.15
C THR A 45 -13.77 -0.03 -14.71
N ASP A 46 -12.84 -0.91 -15.01
CA ASP A 46 -13.12 -2.32 -15.26
C ASP A 46 -13.57 -3.01 -13.96
N THR A 47 -13.86 -4.29 -14.02
CA THR A 47 -14.26 -5.05 -12.83
C THR A 47 -13.13 -5.07 -11.81
N ILE A 48 -13.35 -4.48 -10.63
CA ILE A 48 -12.37 -4.43 -9.54
C ILE A 48 -12.41 -5.77 -8.80
N HIS A 49 -11.27 -6.43 -8.70
CA HIS A 49 -11.07 -7.65 -7.95
C HIS A 49 -10.47 -7.36 -6.58
N PHE A 50 -10.97 -8.03 -5.54
CA PHE A 50 -10.41 -7.92 -4.20
C PHE A 50 -10.71 -9.17 -3.36
N TYR A 51 -9.87 -9.40 -2.37
CA TYR A 51 -10.03 -10.48 -1.41
C TYR A 51 -10.52 -9.90 -0.08
N ILE A 52 -11.45 -10.57 0.57
CA ILE A 52 -11.76 -10.34 1.99
C ILE A 52 -11.20 -11.51 2.80
N ILE A 53 -10.30 -11.18 3.71
CA ILE A 53 -9.56 -12.13 4.52
C ILE A 53 -9.96 -11.91 5.97
N ARG A 54 -10.35 -13.00 6.66
CA ARG A 54 -10.82 -12.95 8.05
C ARG A 54 -10.14 -14.01 8.91
N PRO A 55 -10.06 -13.81 10.25
CA PRO A 55 -9.82 -14.91 11.16
C PRO A 55 -10.92 -15.97 11.04
N ALA A 56 -10.55 -17.25 10.94
CA ALA A 56 -11.51 -18.35 10.70
C ALA A 56 -12.54 -18.52 11.82
N SER A 57 -12.23 -18.09 13.05
CA SER A 57 -13.08 -18.22 14.24
C SER A 57 -14.12 -17.10 14.41
N GLU A 58 -14.00 -16.00 13.63
CA GLU A 58 -14.79 -14.78 13.89
C GLU A 58 -16.12 -14.80 13.13
N LYS A 59 -17.21 -14.48 13.86
CA LYS A 59 -18.58 -14.43 13.34
C LYS A 59 -19.24 -13.03 13.43
N LYS A 60 -18.59 -12.05 14.05
CA LYS A 60 -19.12 -10.69 14.19
C LYS A 60 -18.75 -9.82 13.00
N PRO A 61 -19.46 -8.71 12.77
CA PRO A 61 -18.95 -7.67 11.89
C PRO A 61 -17.60 -7.14 12.40
N LEU A 62 -16.57 -7.20 11.57
CA LEU A 62 -15.20 -6.80 11.90
C LEU A 62 -14.89 -5.38 11.41
N PRO A 63 -14.09 -4.59 12.14
CA PRO A 63 -13.42 -3.47 11.54
C PRO A 63 -12.44 -3.98 10.48
N PHE A 64 -12.04 -3.15 9.52
CA PHE A 64 -11.25 -3.66 8.41
C PHE A 64 -10.06 -2.78 8.02
N VAL A 65 -9.06 -3.42 7.47
CA VAL A 65 -7.90 -2.79 6.83
C VAL A 65 -8.04 -2.95 5.32
N VAL A 66 -8.00 -1.86 4.56
CA VAL A 66 -7.81 -1.93 3.11
C VAL A 66 -6.31 -1.98 2.86
N ASN A 67 -5.85 -3.07 2.28
CA ASN A 67 -4.44 -3.32 1.99
C ASN A 67 -4.15 -3.18 0.51
N ILE A 68 -3.20 -2.31 0.18
CA ILE A 68 -2.74 -2.05 -1.19
C ILE A 68 -1.32 -2.62 -1.31
N HIS A 69 -1.18 -3.68 -2.11
CA HIS A 69 0.09 -4.36 -2.27
C HIS A 69 1.13 -3.53 -3.03
N GLY A 70 2.41 -3.83 -2.80
CA GLY A 70 3.52 -3.29 -3.56
C GLY A 70 3.73 -4.01 -4.90
N GLY A 71 4.85 -3.72 -5.55
CA GLY A 71 5.23 -4.36 -6.81
C GLY A 71 5.48 -3.37 -7.96
N GLY A 72 5.70 -2.08 -7.63
CA GLY A 72 5.99 -1.03 -8.62
C GLY A 72 4.82 -0.73 -9.55
N MET A 73 3.58 -0.96 -9.13
CA MET A 73 2.34 -0.90 -9.94
C MET A 73 2.36 -1.86 -11.15
N ILE A 74 3.39 -2.71 -11.29
CA ILE A 74 3.62 -3.60 -12.44
C ILE A 74 3.26 -5.04 -12.12
N ARG A 75 3.43 -5.45 -10.85
CA ARG A 75 3.29 -6.85 -10.41
C ARG A 75 2.21 -6.95 -9.34
N CYS A 76 1.40 -7.99 -9.46
CA CYS A 76 0.56 -8.45 -8.35
C CYS A 76 1.42 -9.09 -7.25
N ARG A 77 0.92 -9.09 -6.04
CA ARG A 77 1.53 -9.73 -4.88
C ARG A 77 0.61 -10.78 -4.30
N ASP A 78 1.21 -11.74 -3.62
CA ASP A 78 0.45 -12.66 -2.82
C ASP A 78 -0.23 -11.95 -1.62
N ILE A 79 -1.25 -12.58 -1.09
CA ILE A 79 -2.04 -12.07 0.04
C ILE A 79 -1.47 -12.48 1.41
N LEU A 80 -0.25 -13.01 1.47
CA LEU A 80 0.33 -13.56 2.70
C LEU A 80 0.45 -12.50 3.81
N PHE A 81 0.89 -11.28 3.45
CA PHE A 81 0.93 -10.17 4.40
C PHE A 81 -0.46 -9.87 4.96
N ALA A 82 -1.48 -9.78 4.10
CA ALA A 82 -2.86 -9.52 4.48
C ALA A 82 -3.43 -10.63 5.37
N ARG A 83 -3.14 -11.89 5.09
CA ARG A 83 -3.56 -13.04 5.91
C ARG A 83 -2.94 -13.01 7.32
N ARG A 84 -1.64 -12.73 7.41
CA ARG A 84 -0.97 -12.59 8.71
C ARG A 84 -1.55 -11.44 9.52
N LEU A 85 -1.85 -10.31 8.87
CA LEU A 85 -2.44 -9.16 9.54
C LEU A 85 -3.84 -9.48 10.06
N ALA A 86 -4.70 -10.11 9.25
CA ALA A 86 -6.05 -10.49 9.64
C ALA A 86 -6.05 -11.43 10.86
N TYR A 87 -5.23 -12.48 10.81
CA TYR A 87 -5.12 -13.46 11.90
C TYR A 87 -4.73 -12.84 13.23
N ALA A 88 -3.78 -11.91 13.21
CA ALA A 88 -3.17 -11.42 14.43
C ALA A 88 -3.80 -10.13 14.98
N SER A 89 -4.67 -9.46 14.24
CA SER A 89 -5.24 -8.15 14.63
C SER A 89 -6.76 -8.18 14.86
N ASP A 90 -7.36 -9.36 14.81
CA ASP A 90 -8.81 -9.56 15.01
C ASP A 90 -9.66 -8.61 14.15
N CYS A 91 -9.24 -8.41 12.90
CA CYS A 91 -9.90 -7.56 11.91
C CYS A 91 -10.03 -8.28 10.56
N ALA A 92 -10.92 -7.79 9.72
CA ALA A 92 -10.92 -8.18 8.31
C ALA A 92 -9.81 -7.40 7.56
N VAL A 93 -9.18 -8.03 6.57
CA VAL A 93 -8.29 -7.34 5.64
C VAL A 93 -8.86 -7.46 4.24
N VAL A 94 -9.16 -6.33 3.63
CA VAL A 94 -9.58 -6.24 2.22
C VAL A 94 -8.34 -5.95 1.39
N SER A 95 -7.87 -6.93 0.64
CA SER A 95 -6.70 -6.79 -0.24
C SER A 95 -7.16 -6.56 -1.67
N ILE A 96 -6.92 -5.37 -2.19
CA ILE A 96 -7.24 -5.04 -3.59
C ILE A 96 -6.22 -5.67 -4.53
N ASP A 97 -6.69 -6.31 -5.61
CA ASP A 97 -5.89 -6.76 -6.75
C ASP A 97 -6.05 -5.75 -7.89
N TYR A 98 -5.45 -4.58 -7.70
CA TYR A 98 -5.62 -3.46 -8.62
C TYR A 98 -5.02 -3.72 -10.01
N HIS A 99 -5.61 -3.12 -11.04
CA HIS A 99 -5.14 -3.23 -12.41
C HIS A 99 -3.74 -2.66 -12.58
N LEU A 100 -2.89 -3.40 -13.28
CA LEU A 100 -1.45 -3.14 -13.35
C LEU A 100 -1.07 -2.26 -14.54
N ALA A 101 -0.08 -1.39 -14.32
CA ALA A 101 0.59 -0.65 -15.37
C ALA A 101 1.49 -1.59 -16.22
N PRO A 102 1.75 -1.31 -17.48
CA PRO A 102 1.35 -0.14 -18.26
C PRO A 102 0.03 -0.30 -19.03
N GLN A 103 -0.75 -1.38 -18.82
CA GLN A 103 -2.09 -1.51 -19.41
C GLN A 103 -3.02 -0.43 -18.84
N TYR A 104 -2.96 -0.24 -17.53
CA TYR A 104 -3.67 0.76 -16.76
C TYR A 104 -2.65 1.66 -16.06
N PHE A 105 -2.63 2.93 -16.38
CA PHE A 105 -1.68 3.91 -15.86
C PHE A 105 -2.37 4.91 -14.93
N TYR A 106 -1.60 5.74 -14.26
CA TYR A 106 -2.10 6.79 -13.37
C TYR A 106 -3.24 7.60 -14.04
N PRO A 107 -4.33 7.90 -13.34
CA PRO A 107 -4.59 7.63 -11.92
C PRO A 107 -5.44 6.36 -11.64
N TYR A 108 -5.48 5.40 -12.55
CA TYR A 108 -6.43 4.28 -12.55
C TYR A 108 -6.44 3.51 -11.22
N GLN A 109 -5.28 3.17 -10.66
CA GLN A 109 -5.14 2.42 -9.41
C GLN A 109 -5.69 3.19 -8.20
N ILE A 110 -5.57 4.51 -8.23
CA ILE A 110 -6.13 5.39 -7.19
C ILE A 110 -7.65 5.41 -7.31
N ASP A 111 -8.17 5.56 -8.53
CA ASP A 111 -9.61 5.59 -8.82
C ASP A 111 -10.29 4.26 -8.39
N GLU A 112 -9.68 3.11 -8.71
CA GLU A 112 -10.17 1.79 -8.27
C GLU A 112 -10.22 1.67 -6.75
N THR A 113 -9.17 2.13 -6.08
CA THR A 113 -9.09 2.06 -4.62
C THR A 113 -10.14 2.96 -3.97
N GLU A 114 -10.36 4.17 -4.48
CA GLU A 114 -11.43 5.07 -4.02
C GLU A 114 -12.82 4.43 -4.20
N ILE A 115 -13.07 3.85 -5.38
CA ILE A 115 -14.34 3.16 -5.69
C ILE A 115 -14.56 2.00 -4.73
N LEU A 116 -13.55 1.14 -4.54
CA LEU A 116 -13.64 -0.01 -3.63
C LEU A 116 -13.93 0.43 -2.19
N ILE A 117 -13.23 1.43 -1.65
CA ILE A 117 -13.45 1.90 -0.29
C ILE A 117 -14.88 2.46 -0.14
N ASN A 118 -15.35 3.27 -1.07
CA ASN A 118 -16.71 3.79 -1.06
C ASN A 118 -17.75 2.67 -1.09
N HIS A 119 -17.55 1.69 -1.97
CA HIS A 119 -18.42 0.52 -2.06
C HIS A 119 -18.50 -0.27 -0.75
N LEU A 120 -17.35 -0.54 -0.12
CA LEU A 120 -17.27 -1.26 1.15
C LEU A 120 -17.97 -0.51 2.30
N LEU A 121 -17.79 0.81 2.38
CA LEU A 121 -18.42 1.63 3.40
C LEU A 121 -19.93 1.71 3.23
N GLN A 122 -20.43 1.81 2.00
CA GLN A 122 -21.86 1.84 1.71
C GLN A 122 -22.53 0.48 1.91
N ASN A 123 -21.82 -0.61 1.67
CA ASN A 123 -22.31 -1.99 1.73
C ASN A 123 -21.69 -2.80 2.88
N ALA A 124 -21.20 -2.15 3.93
CA ALA A 124 -20.44 -2.79 5.01
C ALA A 124 -21.18 -3.97 5.65
N ALA A 125 -22.50 -3.85 5.85
CA ALA A 125 -23.33 -4.94 6.41
C ALA A 125 -23.34 -6.19 5.51
N GLN A 126 -23.36 -6.04 4.19
CA GLN A 126 -23.32 -7.15 3.22
C GLN A 126 -22.05 -7.96 3.36
N TYR A 127 -20.93 -7.28 3.64
CA TYR A 127 -19.62 -7.87 3.81
C TYR A 127 -19.28 -8.20 5.27
N HIS A 128 -20.23 -8.13 6.20
CA HIS A 128 -19.98 -8.29 7.63
C HIS A 128 -18.82 -7.43 8.15
N LEU A 129 -18.74 -6.19 7.66
CA LEU A 129 -17.73 -5.19 8.04
C LEU A 129 -18.37 -4.07 8.87
N ARG A 130 -17.57 -3.42 9.70
CA ARG A 130 -17.92 -2.14 10.35
C ARG A 130 -17.53 -0.97 9.43
N GLN A 131 -18.16 0.20 9.64
CA GLN A 131 -17.84 1.41 8.86
C GLN A 131 -16.60 2.16 9.43
N ASN A 132 -15.62 1.43 9.90
CA ASN A 132 -14.36 1.98 10.40
C ASN A 132 -13.20 1.21 9.76
N TYR A 133 -12.30 1.93 9.08
CA TYR A 133 -11.23 1.29 8.34
C TYR A 133 -9.87 1.97 8.51
N ILE A 134 -8.84 1.18 8.32
CA ILE A 134 -7.44 1.59 8.20
C ILE A 134 -7.03 1.43 6.74
N LEU A 135 -6.25 2.37 6.19
CA LEU A 135 -5.67 2.24 4.86
C LEU A 135 -4.19 1.87 4.99
N SER A 136 -3.79 0.80 4.33
CA SER A 136 -2.43 0.26 4.39
C SER A 136 -1.84 0.10 3.00
N GLY A 137 -0.57 0.48 2.84
CA GLY A 137 0.14 0.27 1.59
C GLY A 137 1.63 -0.02 1.80
N GLN A 138 2.18 -0.92 0.97
CA GLN A 138 3.59 -1.28 0.98
C GLN A 138 4.27 -0.86 -0.32
N SER A 139 5.44 -0.25 -0.26
CA SER A 139 6.20 0.15 -1.46
C SER A 139 5.32 1.04 -2.38
N SER A 140 5.13 0.66 -3.63
CA SER A 140 4.22 1.34 -4.56
C SER A 140 2.77 1.42 -4.07
N GLY A 141 2.29 0.43 -3.32
CA GLY A 141 0.96 0.49 -2.68
C GLY A 141 0.87 1.59 -1.62
N GLY A 142 1.98 1.94 -0.98
CA GLY A 142 2.06 3.08 -0.07
C GLY A 142 1.87 4.43 -0.78
N ASN A 143 2.36 4.56 -2.01
CA ASN A 143 2.08 5.73 -2.86
C ASN A 143 0.58 5.86 -3.14
N ILE A 144 -0.05 4.78 -3.60
CA ILE A 144 -1.50 4.76 -3.87
C ILE A 144 -2.29 5.09 -2.59
N ALA A 145 -1.92 4.52 -1.44
CA ALA A 145 -2.58 4.79 -0.16
C ALA A 145 -2.46 6.28 0.23
N CYS A 146 -1.29 6.88 0.03
CA CYS A 146 -1.06 8.30 0.28
C CYS A 146 -1.92 9.18 -0.64
N ALA A 147 -1.97 8.87 -1.93
CA ALA A 147 -2.77 9.58 -2.92
C ALA A 147 -4.28 9.49 -2.64
N VAL A 148 -4.79 8.30 -2.31
CA VAL A 148 -6.19 8.09 -1.90
C VAL A 148 -6.53 8.91 -0.66
N THR A 149 -5.61 8.95 0.32
CA THR A 149 -5.79 9.75 1.54
C THR A 149 -5.85 11.25 1.21
N LEU A 150 -4.96 11.75 0.35
CA LEU A 150 -4.99 13.14 -0.14
C LEU A 150 -6.32 13.47 -0.79
N ARG A 151 -6.82 12.63 -1.68
CA ARG A 151 -8.10 12.82 -2.35
C ARG A 151 -9.28 12.81 -1.38
N SER A 152 -9.27 11.94 -0.38
CA SER A 152 -10.33 11.89 0.65
C SER A 152 -10.48 13.22 1.38
N ILE A 153 -9.36 13.90 1.61
CA ILE A 153 -9.31 15.22 2.26
C ILE A 153 -9.77 16.32 1.30
N GLN A 154 -9.23 16.34 0.09
CA GLN A 154 -9.48 17.41 -0.88
C GLN A 154 -10.90 17.38 -1.43
N LYS A 155 -11.39 16.19 -1.81
CA LYS A 155 -12.71 16.05 -2.42
C LYS A 155 -13.84 15.89 -1.40
N ARG A 156 -13.53 15.49 -0.17
CA ARG A 156 -14.49 15.20 0.92
C ARG A 156 -15.62 14.23 0.53
N GLN A 157 -15.40 13.42 -0.48
CA GLN A 157 -16.35 12.42 -0.98
C GLN A 157 -16.08 11.03 -0.42
N LEU A 158 -14.90 10.82 0.13
CA LEU A 158 -14.47 9.58 0.76
C LEU A 158 -14.23 9.84 2.25
N GLN A 159 -14.69 8.95 3.11
CA GLN A 159 -14.37 8.98 4.54
C GLN A 159 -12.87 8.80 4.73
N LYS A 160 -12.25 9.64 5.59
CA LYS A 160 -10.83 9.46 5.97
C LYS A 160 -10.63 8.12 6.70
N PRO A 161 -9.51 7.42 6.46
CA PRO A 161 -9.16 6.26 7.26
C PRO A 161 -8.89 6.66 8.72
N ALA A 162 -9.11 5.75 9.64
CA ALA A 162 -8.80 5.94 11.05
C ALA A 162 -7.28 6.00 11.31
N LEU A 163 -6.51 5.30 10.47
CA LEU A 163 -5.05 5.28 10.45
C LEU A 163 -4.59 5.10 8.99
N LEU A 164 -3.52 5.79 8.63
CA LEU A 164 -2.75 5.49 7.42
C LEU A 164 -1.49 4.70 7.82
N LEU A 165 -1.30 3.52 7.23
CA LEU A 165 -0.16 2.65 7.48
C LEU A 165 0.69 2.56 6.21
N LEU A 166 1.89 3.09 6.27
CA LEU A 166 2.85 3.13 5.17
C LEU A 166 4.06 2.26 5.51
N ALA A 167 4.42 1.33 4.63
CA ALA A 167 5.59 0.49 4.83
C ALA A 167 6.57 0.66 3.65
N TYR A 168 7.76 1.16 3.93
CA TYR A 168 8.85 1.36 2.94
C TYR A 168 8.29 1.88 1.60
N SER A 169 7.53 2.94 1.65
CA SER A 169 6.70 3.41 0.53
C SER A 169 7.51 4.12 -0.54
N TRP A 170 7.10 3.99 -1.80
CA TRP A 170 7.68 4.74 -2.92
C TRP A 170 6.98 6.09 -3.06
N LEU A 171 7.56 7.16 -2.50
CA LEU A 171 6.91 8.45 -2.28
C LEU A 171 7.49 9.61 -3.10
N ASP A 172 8.52 9.35 -3.89
CA ASP A 172 9.15 10.30 -4.79
C ASP A 172 9.41 9.64 -6.15
N LEU A 173 8.48 9.86 -7.08
CA LEU A 173 8.60 9.40 -8.46
C LEU A 173 9.22 10.48 -9.36
N HIS A 174 9.36 11.72 -8.85
CA HIS A 174 9.90 12.84 -9.60
C HIS A 174 11.43 12.79 -9.69
N THR A 175 12.11 12.65 -8.54
CA THR A 175 13.59 12.64 -8.49
C THR A 175 14.15 11.47 -9.28
N ASP A 176 15.09 11.74 -10.20
CA ASP A 176 15.76 10.67 -10.96
C ASP A 176 16.45 9.70 -9.98
N PRO A 177 16.36 8.39 -10.18
CA PRO A 177 17.01 7.42 -9.32
C PRO A 177 18.54 7.56 -9.19
N ASN A 178 19.21 8.25 -10.11
CA ASN A 178 20.64 8.56 -9.97
C ASN A 178 20.92 9.64 -8.93
N ASP A 179 19.94 10.50 -8.66
CA ASP A 179 20.03 11.58 -7.68
C ASP A 179 19.53 11.15 -6.29
N LYS A 180 19.05 9.88 -6.18
CA LYS A 180 18.72 9.25 -4.90
C LYS A 180 19.99 8.71 -4.22
N PRO A 181 19.92 8.29 -2.94
CA PRO A 181 21.10 7.84 -2.18
C PRO A 181 22.01 6.85 -2.93
N ASP A 182 23.31 6.97 -2.69
CA ASP A 182 24.36 6.20 -3.40
C ASP A 182 24.33 4.68 -3.17
N ASP A 183 23.61 4.23 -2.15
CA ASP A 183 23.46 2.81 -1.82
C ASP A 183 22.38 2.08 -2.65
N CYS A 184 21.71 2.79 -3.57
CA CYS A 184 20.80 2.17 -4.53
C CYS A 184 21.57 1.54 -5.70
N PRO A 185 21.53 0.20 -5.90
CA PRO A 185 22.19 -0.45 -7.03
C PRO A 185 21.67 0.02 -8.39
N ASP A 186 22.54 0.11 -9.40
CA ASP A 186 22.17 0.59 -10.74
C ASP A 186 21.02 -0.19 -11.37
N GLU A 187 20.98 -1.52 -11.17
CA GLU A 187 19.89 -2.36 -11.63
C GLU A 187 18.54 -1.93 -11.00
N ARG A 188 18.55 -1.52 -9.74
CA ARG A 188 17.37 -1.01 -9.03
C ARG A 188 16.99 0.37 -9.54
N LYS A 189 17.94 1.23 -9.83
CA LYS A 189 17.69 2.55 -10.44
C LYS A 189 17.00 2.42 -11.79
N GLU A 190 17.49 1.52 -12.65
CA GLU A 190 16.84 1.22 -13.93
C GLU A 190 15.43 0.63 -13.77
N GLN A 191 15.23 -0.20 -12.74
CA GLN A 191 13.94 -0.77 -12.43
C GLN A 191 12.93 0.31 -12.01
N TYR A 192 13.33 1.27 -11.17
CA TYR A 192 12.45 2.39 -10.76
C TYR A 192 12.09 3.29 -11.95
N ARG A 193 13.05 3.61 -12.84
CA ARG A 193 12.73 4.34 -14.08
C ARG A 193 11.71 3.61 -14.91
N PHE A 194 11.93 2.32 -15.13
CA PHE A 194 11.00 1.50 -15.90
C PHE A 194 9.59 1.46 -15.26
N TYR A 195 9.50 1.33 -13.94
CA TYR A 195 8.21 1.33 -13.24
C TYR A 195 7.50 2.68 -13.35
N LYS A 196 8.24 3.78 -13.18
CA LYS A 196 7.74 5.13 -13.38
C LYS A 196 7.19 5.33 -14.78
N ASP A 197 7.95 4.97 -15.82
CA ASP A 197 7.53 5.09 -17.22
C ASP A 197 6.24 4.29 -17.50
N CYS A 198 6.12 3.10 -16.93
CA CYS A 198 4.92 2.29 -17.06
C CYS A 198 3.70 2.91 -16.36
N TYR A 199 3.91 3.51 -15.18
CA TYR A 199 2.82 4.01 -14.34
C TYR A 199 2.31 5.38 -14.76
N LEU A 200 3.23 6.33 -15.03
CA LEU A 200 2.85 7.73 -15.24
C LEU A 200 2.53 8.08 -16.69
N CYS A 201 3.12 7.34 -17.67
CA CYS A 201 3.05 7.77 -19.06
C CYS A 201 3.56 9.22 -19.21
N ASP A 202 2.73 10.17 -19.66
CA ASP A 202 3.11 11.58 -19.84
C ASP A 202 2.57 12.50 -18.73
N VAL A 203 2.27 11.96 -17.55
CA VAL A 203 1.74 12.74 -16.42
C VAL A 203 2.87 13.48 -15.69
N ASP A 204 2.57 14.70 -15.24
CA ASP A 204 3.46 15.45 -14.35
C ASP A 204 3.73 14.66 -13.06
N ASP A 205 4.99 14.34 -12.82
CA ASP A 205 5.43 13.54 -11.67
C ASP A 205 5.71 14.37 -10.41
N ASN A 206 5.68 15.71 -10.52
CA ASN A 206 5.88 16.63 -9.41
C ASN A 206 4.55 17.12 -8.80
N ILE A 207 3.59 16.23 -8.65
CA ILE A 207 2.32 16.51 -7.97
C ILE A 207 2.19 15.67 -6.69
N ALA A 208 1.44 16.19 -5.72
CA ALA A 208 1.32 15.57 -4.39
C ALA A 208 0.79 14.12 -4.42
N GLU A 209 -0.07 13.78 -5.37
CA GLU A 209 -0.60 12.41 -5.53
C GLU A 209 0.45 11.43 -6.08
N VAL A 210 1.48 11.92 -6.76
CA VAL A 210 2.52 11.10 -7.39
C VAL A 210 3.81 11.10 -6.56
N SER A 211 4.23 12.28 -6.10
CA SER A 211 5.45 12.46 -5.31
C SER A 211 5.16 13.18 -3.99
N PRO A 212 4.40 12.54 -3.08
CA PRO A 212 3.97 13.18 -1.82
C PRO A 212 5.15 13.62 -0.95
N ALA A 213 6.30 12.95 -1.00
CA ALA A 213 7.49 13.33 -0.24
C ALA A 213 8.09 14.70 -0.65
N LEU A 214 7.72 15.23 -1.83
CA LEU A 214 8.16 16.53 -2.30
C LEU A 214 7.15 17.66 -2.01
N SER A 215 6.00 17.33 -1.46
CA SER A 215 4.93 18.29 -1.23
C SER A 215 5.15 19.11 0.03
N PRO A 216 4.69 20.37 0.09
CA PRO A 216 4.79 21.20 1.29
C PRO A 216 3.87 20.68 2.40
N SER A 217 4.23 20.93 3.66
CA SER A 217 3.47 20.47 4.85
C SER A 217 2.02 20.93 4.87
N SER A 218 1.70 22.05 4.23
CA SER A 218 0.33 22.58 4.14
C SER A 218 -0.65 21.61 3.48
N VAL A 219 -0.16 20.68 2.63
CA VAL A 219 -0.96 19.65 1.94
C VAL A 219 -1.48 18.59 2.92
N PHE A 220 -0.76 18.37 4.03
CA PHE A 220 -0.98 17.26 4.96
C PHE A 220 -1.67 17.63 6.29
N ARG A 221 -2.12 18.87 6.45
CA ARG A 221 -2.71 19.35 7.72
C ARG A 221 -3.91 18.56 8.24
N GLU A 222 -4.65 17.93 7.35
CA GLU A 222 -5.82 17.11 7.71
C GLU A 222 -5.55 15.60 7.60
N PHE A 223 -4.29 15.21 7.44
CA PHE A 223 -3.92 13.80 7.34
C PHE A 223 -4.35 13.03 8.60
N PRO A 224 -4.76 11.77 8.46
CA PRO A 224 -5.06 10.94 9.61
C PRO A 224 -3.79 10.63 10.40
N GLU A 225 -3.95 10.09 11.59
CA GLU A 225 -2.80 9.46 12.27
C GLU A 225 -2.09 8.51 11.32
N THR A 226 -0.76 8.57 11.30
CA THR A 226 0.05 7.82 10.34
C THR A 226 1.12 7.00 11.04
N LEU A 227 1.18 5.69 10.75
CA LEU A 227 2.27 4.80 11.15
C LEU A 227 3.13 4.49 9.93
N MET A 228 4.43 4.77 10.03
CA MET A 228 5.42 4.46 9.00
C MET A 228 6.36 3.36 9.48
N ILE A 229 6.60 2.36 8.63
CA ILE A 229 7.53 1.26 8.87
C ILE A 229 8.65 1.36 7.84
N GLU A 230 9.91 1.48 8.30
CA GLU A 230 11.01 1.77 7.39
C GLU A 230 12.25 0.91 7.68
N GLY A 231 12.96 0.51 6.61
CA GLY A 231 14.22 -0.21 6.68
C GLY A 231 15.43 0.72 6.58
N GLY A 232 16.45 0.48 7.41
CA GLY A 232 17.66 1.30 7.41
C GLY A 232 18.54 1.12 6.17
N LEU A 233 18.41 -0.03 5.52
CA LEU A 233 19.12 -0.38 4.27
C LEU A 233 18.19 -0.29 3.05
N ASP A 234 17.08 0.43 3.17
CA ASP A 234 16.13 0.63 2.07
C ASP A 234 16.57 1.80 1.19
N GLU A 235 16.61 1.59 -0.10
CA GLU A 235 16.94 2.62 -1.10
C GLU A 235 15.86 3.73 -1.21
N LEU A 236 14.67 3.53 -0.64
CA LEU A 236 13.59 4.54 -0.55
C LEU A 236 13.54 5.25 0.80
N ARG A 237 14.49 4.98 1.69
CA ARG A 237 14.52 5.51 3.06
C ARG A 237 14.42 7.03 3.13
N GLU A 238 15.17 7.76 2.30
CA GLU A 238 15.25 9.21 2.37
C GLU A 238 13.91 9.89 2.04
N GLU A 239 13.15 9.36 1.09
CA GLU A 239 11.84 9.90 0.75
C GLU A 239 10.79 9.62 1.85
N ASN A 240 10.91 8.47 2.54
CA ASN A 240 10.07 8.16 3.70
C ASN A 240 10.41 9.05 4.89
N LEU A 241 11.68 9.30 5.18
CA LEU A 241 12.11 10.26 6.21
C LEU A 241 11.64 11.68 5.88
N ARG A 242 11.72 12.10 4.61
CA ARG A 242 11.23 13.41 4.17
C ARG A 242 9.73 13.56 4.41
N LEU A 243 8.91 12.57 4.00
CA LEU A 243 7.48 12.61 4.29
C LEU A 243 7.19 12.62 5.79
N PHE A 244 7.91 11.81 6.59
CA PHE A 244 7.76 11.81 8.05
C PHE A 244 7.97 13.20 8.64
N MET A 245 9.06 13.90 8.30
CA MET A 245 9.32 15.26 8.76
C MET A 245 8.24 16.25 8.30
N THR A 246 7.81 16.11 7.03
CA THR A 246 6.74 16.96 6.47
C THR A 246 5.41 16.77 7.20
N LEU A 247 5.07 15.55 7.60
CA LEU A 247 3.88 15.24 8.41
C LEU A 247 4.00 15.84 9.83
N CYS A 248 5.19 15.78 10.45
CA CYS A 248 5.45 16.45 11.73
C CYS A 248 5.23 17.96 11.62
N ASP A 249 5.78 18.60 10.59
CA ASP A 249 5.62 20.04 10.32
C ASP A 249 4.16 20.44 10.01
N ALA A 250 3.39 19.52 9.48
CA ALA A 250 1.95 19.69 9.24
C ALA A 250 1.11 19.62 10.54
N GLY A 251 1.69 19.18 11.65
CA GLY A 251 1.00 18.91 12.91
C GLY A 251 0.21 17.59 12.92
N THR A 252 0.51 16.68 11.98
CA THR A 252 -0.10 15.36 11.92
C THR A 252 0.47 14.45 13.02
N THR A 253 -0.37 13.64 13.66
CA THR A 253 0.11 12.58 14.55
C THR A 253 0.78 11.51 13.69
N VAL A 254 2.10 11.41 13.75
CA VAL A 254 2.88 10.46 12.96
C VAL A 254 3.89 9.73 13.84
N GLN A 255 4.04 8.44 13.59
CA GLN A 255 5.04 7.58 14.21
C GLN A 255 5.82 6.86 13.12
N MET A 256 7.14 6.75 13.28
CA MET A 256 7.98 5.92 12.41
C MET A 256 8.68 4.86 13.24
N GLN A 257 8.59 3.61 12.77
CA GLN A 257 9.35 2.49 13.30
C GLN A 257 10.46 2.15 12.31
N PHE A 258 11.68 2.31 12.77
CA PHE A 258 12.88 2.18 11.96
C PHE A 258 13.63 0.89 12.29
N PHE A 259 14.01 0.12 11.28
CA PHE A 259 14.69 -1.17 11.41
C PHE A 259 16.04 -1.11 10.70
N PRO A 260 17.14 -0.81 11.42
CA PRO A 260 18.44 -0.45 10.82
C PRO A 260 19.01 -1.47 9.83
N GLU A 261 18.79 -2.75 10.08
CA GLU A 261 19.35 -3.85 9.28
C GLU A 261 18.39 -4.41 8.22
N SER A 262 17.24 -3.77 8.03
CA SER A 262 16.21 -4.22 7.12
C SER A 262 16.29 -3.51 5.77
N MET A 263 16.14 -4.27 4.69
CA MET A 263 16.13 -3.80 3.29
C MET A 263 14.71 -3.58 2.79
N HIS A 264 14.58 -3.01 1.59
CA HIS A 264 13.29 -2.84 0.91
C HIS A 264 12.47 -4.13 0.86
N GLY A 265 11.19 -4.05 1.21
CA GLY A 265 10.27 -5.20 1.15
C GLY A 265 10.50 -6.26 2.22
N PHE A 266 11.28 -6.00 3.27
CA PHE A 266 11.67 -6.98 4.28
C PHE A 266 10.48 -7.69 4.93
N MET A 267 9.34 -7.02 5.12
CA MET A 267 8.14 -7.61 5.71
C MET A 267 7.48 -8.63 4.79
N VAL A 268 7.36 -8.30 3.50
CA VAL A 268 6.75 -9.20 2.50
C VAL A 268 7.69 -10.37 2.23
N ASN A 269 8.98 -10.12 2.15
CA ASN A 269 10.01 -11.13 1.90
C ASN A 269 10.38 -11.97 3.15
N GLN A 270 9.80 -11.67 4.31
CA GLN A 270 10.08 -12.33 5.59
C GLN A 270 11.58 -12.35 5.95
N LYS A 271 12.26 -11.21 5.79
CA LYS A 271 13.69 -11.05 6.11
C LYS A 271 13.90 -10.15 7.32
N ALA A 272 15.07 -10.25 7.93
CA ALA A 272 15.49 -9.40 9.04
C ALA A 272 14.40 -9.24 10.13
N ASP A 273 14.04 -8.01 10.47
CA ASP A 273 13.12 -7.70 11.58
C ASP A 273 11.63 -7.80 11.23
N TRP A 274 11.24 -8.51 10.16
CA TRP A 274 9.85 -8.56 9.70
C TRP A 274 8.84 -8.96 10.79
N LYS A 275 9.19 -9.88 11.71
CA LYS A 275 8.30 -10.29 12.82
C LYS A 275 8.09 -9.17 13.83
N LYS A 276 9.13 -8.37 14.10
CA LYS A 276 9.02 -7.21 15.01
C LYS A 276 8.13 -6.14 14.38
N ALA A 277 8.36 -5.82 13.11
CA ALA A 277 7.55 -4.86 12.36
C ALA A 277 6.08 -5.28 12.30
N GLN A 278 5.82 -6.55 11.99
CA GLN A 278 4.47 -7.10 11.98
C GLN A 278 3.78 -6.97 13.35
N LYS A 279 4.47 -7.28 14.44
CA LYS A 279 3.92 -7.16 15.81
C LYS A 279 3.54 -5.71 16.15
N ILE A 280 4.36 -4.73 15.75
CA ILE A 280 4.08 -3.30 15.96
C ILE A 280 2.83 -2.89 15.18
N ILE A 281 2.71 -3.31 13.91
CA ILE A 281 1.51 -3.04 13.10
C ILE A 281 0.27 -3.65 13.76
N GLN A 282 0.34 -4.91 14.18
CA GLN A 282 -0.78 -5.60 14.84
C GLN A 282 -1.24 -4.87 16.10
N GLN A 283 -0.30 -4.45 16.94
CA GLN A 283 -0.59 -3.70 18.14
C GLN A 283 -1.30 -2.37 17.80
N LYS A 284 -0.78 -1.63 16.82
CA LYS A 284 -1.37 -0.34 16.40
C LYS A 284 -2.75 -0.51 15.78
N VAL A 285 -2.94 -1.52 14.94
CA VAL A 285 -4.26 -1.84 14.36
C VAL A 285 -5.28 -2.17 15.44
N SER A 286 -4.90 -3.01 16.41
CA SER A 286 -5.78 -3.38 17.53
C SER A 286 -6.10 -2.19 18.44
N GLU A 287 -5.15 -1.30 18.71
CA GLU A 287 -5.34 -0.05 19.45
C GLU A 287 -6.39 0.84 18.77
N VAL A 288 -6.18 1.17 17.50
CA VAL A 288 -7.08 2.05 16.71
C VAL A 288 -8.51 1.50 16.64
N PHE A 289 -8.67 0.18 16.53
CA PHE A 289 -9.99 -0.44 16.47
C PHE A 289 -10.66 -0.60 17.85
N SER A 290 -9.90 -0.63 18.94
CA SER A 290 -10.45 -0.67 20.31
C SER A 290 -10.87 0.70 20.84
N GLU A 291 -10.20 1.79 20.46
CA GLU A 291 -10.55 3.14 20.90
C GLU A 291 -11.85 3.71 20.29
N LYS A 292 -12.34 3.12 19.20
CA LYS A 292 -13.52 3.59 18.45
C LYS A 292 -14.73 2.66 18.59
N MET A 293 -14.74 1.82 19.62
CA MET A 293 -15.93 1.08 20.05
C MET A 293 -16.71 1.88 21.07
#